data_fc24e0666174285ee0e59ee584c1272b
#
_entry.id   fc24e0666174285ee0e59ee584c1272b
#
_cell.length_a   1.000
_cell.length_b   1.000
_cell.length_c   1.000
_cell.angle_alpha   90.00
_cell.angle_beta   90.00
_cell.angle_gamma   90.00
#
_symmetry.space_group_name_H-M   'P 1'
#
loop_
_entity.id
_entity.type
_entity.pdbx_description
1 polymer ?
#
loop_
_entity_poly.entity_id
_entity_poly.type
_entity_poly.pdbx_seq_one_letter_code
_entity_poly.pdbx_strand_id
1 'polypeptide(L)'
;MRSAWRTCWRPPCLPNFSQAVEIDGEYFWDGGYMGNPALFPLIYGCQSRDIIVVHINPTERPEIPRTAQGIINRINEISFNSSLFREMRAIAFVSKLIDEGKITDGSLKRMLIHAIDADDVMQGLGPMSKLNADWDFLMHLHDIGRERADRWLKSNLGMLGIESTVDIRAKYL
;
A
#
# COMPACT_ATOMS: atom_id res chain seq x y z
N MET A 1 1.50 15.67 23.11
CA MET A 1 1.70 15.14 21.75
C MET A 1 3.19 14.91 21.57
N ARG A 2 3.67 13.71 21.88
CA ARG A 2 5.07 13.34 21.66
C ARG A 2 5.25 13.00 20.18
N SER A 3 6.24 13.61 19.58
CA SER A 3 6.43 13.71 18.13
C SER A 3 6.53 12.35 17.44
N ALA A 4 5.53 12.03 16.63
CA ALA A 4 5.50 10.88 15.70
C ALA A 4 6.70 10.82 14.74
N TRP A 5 7.51 11.89 14.68
CA TRP A 5 8.66 12.03 13.80
C TRP A 5 9.86 11.14 14.16
N ARG A 6 10.01 10.73 15.42
CA ARG A 6 11.12 9.88 15.84
C ARG A 6 10.95 8.41 15.40
N THR A 7 9.75 7.99 15.08
CA THR A 7 9.45 6.62 14.65
C THR A 7 9.74 6.39 13.16
N CYS A 8 9.81 7.45 12.36
CA CYS A 8 9.93 7.37 10.90
C CYS A 8 11.36 7.07 10.39
N TRP A 9 12.38 7.14 11.25
CA TRP A 9 13.80 7.00 10.85
C TRP A 9 14.43 5.67 11.27
N ARG A 10 13.64 4.67 11.64
CA ARG A 10 14.16 3.37 12.06
C ARG A 10 13.92 2.29 11.02
N PRO A 11 14.87 1.36 10.84
CA PRO A 11 14.70 0.26 9.90
C PRO A 11 13.44 -0.54 10.24
N PRO A 12 12.70 -1.04 9.24
CA PRO A 12 11.50 -1.83 9.46
C PRO A 12 11.86 -3.09 10.25
N CYS A 13 11.40 -3.17 11.50
CA CYS A 13 11.60 -4.33 12.36
C CYS A 13 10.43 -5.29 12.16
N LEU A 14 10.58 -6.23 11.22
CA LEU A 14 9.57 -7.25 10.95
C LEU A 14 9.59 -8.31 12.03
N PRO A 15 8.46 -8.66 12.68
CA PRO A 15 8.41 -9.62 13.80
C PRO A 15 9.06 -10.96 13.51
N ASN A 16 9.02 -11.46 12.29
CA ASN A 16 9.60 -12.75 11.91
C ASN A 16 11.10 -12.69 11.59
N PHE A 17 11.70 -11.49 11.55
CA PHE A 17 13.11 -11.28 11.17
C PHE A 17 13.91 -10.52 12.22
N SER A 18 13.24 -9.75 13.07
CA SER A 18 13.90 -8.85 14.01
C SER A 18 13.17 -8.82 15.34
N GLN A 19 13.92 -8.61 16.42
CA GLN A 19 13.34 -8.31 17.72
C GLN A 19 12.71 -6.91 17.71
N ALA A 20 11.76 -6.68 18.62
CA ALA A 20 11.21 -5.35 18.84
C ALA A 20 12.30 -4.34 19.21
N VAL A 21 12.17 -3.12 18.73
CA VAL A 21 13.08 -2.02 19.08
C VAL A 21 12.52 -1.24 20.26
N GLU A 22 13.32 -1.07 21.29
CA GLU A 22 12.96 -0.23 22.44
C GLU A 22 13.19 1.26 22.11
N ILE A 23 12.19 2.08 22.40
CA ILE A 23 12.21 3.53 22.27
C ILE A 23 11.55 4.14 23.50
N ASP A 24 12.30 4.90 24.30
CA ASP A 24 11.81 5.57 25.51
C ASP A 24 11.07 4.61 26.47
N GLY A 25 11.52 3.35 26.59
CA GLY A 25 10.94 2.33 27.44
C GLY A 25 9.75 1.57 26.84
N GLU A 26 9.38 1.85 25.61
CA GLU A 26 8.32 1.14 24.87
C GLU A 26 8.92 0.32 23.72
N TYR A 27 8.29 -0.82 23.38
CA TYR A 27 8.77 -1.74 22.37
C TYR A 27 7.93 -1.62 21.09
N PHE A 28 8.61 -1.50 19.95
CA PHE A 28 7.99 -1.27 18.65
C PHE A 28 8.43 -2.30 17.61
N TRP A 29 7.47 -2.72 16.79
CA TRP A 29 7.69 -3.39 15.52
C TRP A 29 7.24 -2.50 14.36
N ASP A 30 7.37 -3.02 13.12
CA ASP A 30 6.95 -2.32 11.91
C ASP A 30 5.45 -2.00 11.94
N GLY A 31 5.13 -0.71 11.80
CA GLY A 31 3.75 -0.23 11.73
C GLY A 31 2.97 -0.71 10.50
N GLY A 32 3.65 -1.26 9.49
CA GLY A 32 3.02 -1.85 8.31
C GLY A 32 2.07 -3.00 8.63
N TYR A 33 2.24 -3.68 9.75
CA TYR A 33 1.28 -4.70 10.22
C TYR A 33 -0.06 -4.11 10.64
N MET A 34 -0.10 -2.83 11.03
CA MET A 34 -1.33 -2.12 11.38
C MET A 34 -1.94 -1.36 10.21
N GLY A 35 -1.10 -0.83 9.30
CA GLY A 35 -1.54 -0.09 8.13
C GLY A 35 -0.47 0.01 7.05
N ASN A 36 -0.70 -0.62 5.89
CA ASN A 36 0.21 -0.58 4.76
C ASN A 36 -0.54 -0.47 3.41
N PRO A 37 -0.73 0.75 2.93
CA PRO A 37 -0.59 2.01 3.65
C PRO A 37 -1.77 2.29 4.59
N ALA A 38 -1.56 3.14 5.60
CA ALA A 38 -2.64 3.73 6.39
C ALA A 38 -3.19 4.95 5.62
N LEU A 39 -4.36 4.82 4.99
CA LEU A 39 -4.95 5.89 4.16
C LEU A 39 -5.77 6.88 4.99
N PHE A 40 -6.35 6.44 6.11
CA PHE A 40 -7.24 7.26 6.92
C PHE A 40 -6.65 8.62 7.35
N PRO A 41 -5.33 8.76 7.68
CA PRO A 41 -4.79 10.06 8.03
C PRO A 41 -4.80 11.05 6.86
N LEU A 42 -4.65 10.55 5.63
CA LEU A 42 -4.74 11.38 4.41
C LEU A 42 -6.19 11.79 4.15
N ILE A 43 -7.14 10.86 4.33
CA ILE A 43 -8.57 11.12 4.12
C ILE A 43 -9.06 12.23 5.07
N TYR A 44 -8.67 12.18 6.34
CA TYR A 44 -9.12 13.15 7.34
C TYR A 44 -8.26 14.41 7.40
N GLY A 45 -6.95 14.28 7.17
CA GLY A 45 -5.99 15.37 7.38
C GLY A 45 -5.66 16.20 6.15
N CYS A 46 -5.95 15.73 4.93
CA CYS A 46 -5.60 16.42 3.69
C CYS A 46 -6.84 17.00 3.00
N GLN A 47 -6.66 18.09 2.25
CA GLN A 47 -7.74 18.66 1.43
C GLN A 47 -7.92 17.91 0.10
N SER A 48 -6.88 17.26 -0.41
CA SER A 48 -6.96 16.50 -1.66
C SER A 48 -7.98 15.36 -1.55
N ARG A 49 -8.65 15.11 -2.65
CA ARG A 49 -9.47 13.90 -2.83
C ARG A 49 -8.69 12.76 -3.48
N ASP A 50 -7.55 13.07 -4.12
CA ASP A 50 -6.74 12.09 -4.83
C ASP A 50 -5.76 11.41 -3.89
N ILE A 51 -5.71 10.08 -3.98
CA ILE A 51 -4.71 9.24 -3.33
C ILE A 51 -4.08 8.36 -4.40
N ILE A 52 -2.77 8.48 -4.56
CA ILE A 52 -1.99 7.59 -5.43
C ILE A 52 -1.30 6.55 -4.55
N VAL A 53 -1.68 5.29 -4.73
CA VAL A 53 -1.03 4.15 -4.04
C VAL A 53 0.07 3.61 -4.95
N VAL A 54 1.32 3.66 -4.49
CA VAL A 54 2.42 2.94 -5.12
C VAL A 54 2.47 1.54 -4.53
N HIS A 55 2.03 0.55 -5.30
CA HIS A 55 1.80 -0.80 -4.82
C HIS A 55 3.02 -1.68 -5.07
N ILE A 56 3.65 -2.17 -4.01
CA ILE A 56 4.88 -2.97 -4.10
C ILE A 56 4.57 -4.46 -3.92
N ASN A 57 3.69 -4.81 -2.99
CA ASN A 57 3.34 -6.20 -2.74
C ASN A 57 2.22 -6.64 -3.67
N PRO A 58 2.38 -7.71 -4.45
CA PRO A 58 1.32 -8.20 -5.31
C PRO A 58 0.08 -8.58 -4.50
N THR A 59 -1.10 -8.25 -5.04
CA THR A 59 -2.38 -8.60 -4.42
C THR A 59 -2.70 -10.07 -4.57
N GLU A 60 -2.30 -10.65 -5.68
CA GLU A 60 -2.54 -12.04 -6.03
C GLU A 60 -1.23 -12.80 -6.22
N ARG A 61 -1.26 -14.09 -5.92
CA ARG A 61 -0.20 -15.04 -6.24
C ARG A 61 -0.82 -16.30 -6.83
N PRO A 62 -0.45 -16.66 -8.06
CA PRO A 62 -0.97 -17.86 -8.71
C PRO A 62 -0.40 -19.14 -8.08
N GLU A 63 0.80 -19.07 -7.50
CA GLU A 63 1.47 -20.23 -6.92
C GLU A 63 1.16 -20.41 -5.44
N ILE A 64 0.88 -21.66 -5.05
CA ILE A 64 0.67 -22.04 -3.66
C ILE A 64 2.03 -22.33 -3.00
N PRO A 65 2.42 -21.60 -1.94
CA PRO A 65 3.67 -21.86 -1.26
C PRO A 65 3.65 -23.22 -0.54
N ARG A 66 4.68 -24.02 -0.74
CA ARG A 66 4.81 -25.37 -0.15
C ARG A 66 5.94 -25.49 0.87
N THR A 67 6.79 -24.48 0.99
CA THR A 67 7.89 -24.45 1.96
C THR A 67 7.51 -23.57 3.14
N ALA A 68 8.05 -23.85 4.32
CA ALA A 68 7.83 -23.03 5.52
C ALA A 68 8.15 -21.55 5.28
N GLN A 69 9.29 -21.26 4.62
CA GLN A 69 9.68 -19.89 4.28
C GLN A 69 8.68 -19.22 3.30
N GLY A 70 8.21 -19.97 2.30
CA GLY A 70 7.22 -19.48 1.35
C GLY A 70 5.87 -19.19 2.04
N ILE A 71 5.45 -20.03 2.98
CA ILE A 71 4.24 -19.84 3.77
C ILE A 71 4.35 -18.59 4.66
N ILE A 72 5.47 -18.41 5.38
CA ILE A 72 5.72 -17.22 6.22
C ILE A 72 5.69 -15.96 5.35
N ASN A 73 6.33 -15.99 4.19
CA ASN A 73 6.30 -14.85 3.26
C ASN A 73 4.88 -14.53 2.79
N ARG A 74 4.07 -15.55 2.49
CA ARG A 74 2.67 -15.36 2.10
C ARG A 74 1.82 -14.79 3.23
N ILE A 75 2.04 -15.22 4.46
CA ILE A 75 1.38 -14.66 5.65
C ILE A 75 1.71 -13.16 5.78
N ASN A 76 2.97 -12.78 5.58
CA ASN A 76 3.37 -11.37 5.60
C ASN A 76 2.67 -10.57 4.49
N GLU A 77 2.64 -11.07 3.25
CA GLU A 77 1.95 -10.40 2.14
C GLU A 77 0.45 -10.20 2.43
N ILE A 78 -0.23 -11.24 2.93
CA ILE A 78 -1.64 -11.16 3.32
C ILE A 78 -1.83 -10.12 4.44
N SER A 79 -0.98 -10.14 5.46
CA SER A 79 -1.05 -9.21 6.58
C SER A 79 -0.88 -7.76 6.12
N PHE A 80 0.13 -7.48 5.30
CA PHE A 80 0.38 -6.14 4.76
C PHE A 80 -0.75 -5.67 3.83
N ASN A 81 -1.28 -6.53 2.97
CA ASN A 81 -2.36 -6.15 2.05
C ASN A 81 -3.73 -6.04 2.75
N SER A 82 -3.93 -6.73 3.87
CA SER A 82 -5.23 -6.79 4.56
C SER A 82 -5.73 -5.42 5.04
N SER A 83 -4.83 -4.55 5.47
CA SER A 83 -5.17 -3.19 5.89
C SER A 83 -5.64 -2.35 4.69
N LEU A 84 -4.93 -2.43 3.57
CA LEU A 84 -5.29 -1.74 2.34
C LEU A 84 -6.69 -2.17 1.85
N PHE A 85 -6.98 -3.46 1.85
CA PHE A 85 -8.29 -3.97 1.42
C PHE A 85 -9.43 -3.48 2.31
N ARG A 86 -9.21 -3.39 3.62
CA ARG A 86 -10.19 -2.82 4.56
C ARG A 86 -10.43 -1.33 4.30
N GLU A 87 -9.36 -0.57 4.08
CA GLU A 87 -9.46 0.85 3.74
C GLU A 87 -10.20 1.05 2.40
N MET A 88 -9.85 0.28 1.36
CA MET A 88 -10.51 0.35 0.06
C MET A 88 -12.00 -0.02 0.13
N ARG A 89 -12.36 -1.00 0.97
CA ARG A 89 -13.77 -1.35 1.22
C ARG A 89 -14.52 -0.19 1.86
N ALA A 90 -13.93 0.46 2.85
CA ALA A 90 -14.54 1.64 3.49
C ALA A 90 -14.72 2.80 2.50
N ILE A 91 -13.70 3.09 1.69
CA ILE A 91 -13.75 4.12 0.64
C ILE A 91 -14.84 3.79 -0.38
N ALA A 92 -14.91 2.54 -0.87
CA ALA A 92 -15.93 2.13 -1.82
C ALA A 92 -17.35 2.24 -1.25
N PHE A 93 -17.54 1.92 0.04
CA PHE A 93 -18.82 2.05 0.71
C PHE A 93 -19.24 3.50 0.84
N VAL A 94 -18.36 4.39 1.30
CA VAL A 94 -18.64 5.82 1.41
C VAL A 94 -18.94 6.44 0.04
N SER A 95 -18.13 6.11 -0.98
CA SER A 95 -18.34 6.58 -2.35
C SER A 95 -19.72 6.16 -2.86
N LYS A 96 -20.16 4.93 -2.61
CA LYS A 96 -21.49 4.45 -2.97
C LYS A 96 -22.60 5.27 -2.28
N LEU A 97 -22.46 5.58 -1.00
CA LEU A 97 -23.46 6.37 -0.27
C LEU A 97 -23.59 7.80 -0.83
N ILE A 98 -22.47 8.40 -1.23
CA ILE A 98 -22.45 9.73 -1.88
C ILE A 98 -23.10 9.65 -3.26
N ASP A 99 -22.68 8.66 -4.08
CA ASP A 99 -23.21 8.48 -5.45
C ASP A 99 -24.72 8.17 -5.48
N GLU A 100 -25.23 7.49 -4.45
CA GLU A 100 -26.68 7.23 -4.27
C GLU A 100 -27.44 8.42 -3.64
N GLY A 101 -26.77 9.54 -3.39
CA GLY A 101 -27.39 10.74 -2.79
C GLY A 101 -27.82 10.56 -1.32
N LYS A 102 -27.31 9.55 -0.62
CA LYS A 102 -27.61 9.30 0.80
C LYS A 102 -26.83 10.22 1.74
N ILE A 103 -25.74 10.81 1.25
CA ILE A 103 -24.92 11.78 1.96
C ILE A 103 -24.75 12.97 1.03
N THR A 104 -25.38 14.10 1.38
CA THR A 104 -25.43 15.31 0.54
C THR A 104 -24.93 16.55 1.27
N ASP A 105 -24.63 16.44 2.57
CA ASP A 105 -24.27 17.56 3.45
C ASP A 105 -22.78 17.97 3.36
N GLY A 106 -22.00 17.29 2.52
CA GLY A 106 -20.56 17.54 2.37
C GLY A 106 -19.71 17.07 3.55
N SER A 107 -20.29 16.34 4.51
CA SER A 107 -19.58 15.82 5.69
C SER A 107 -18.51 14.77 5.33
N LEU A 108 -18.67 14.07 4.20
CA LEU A 108 -17.75 13.08 3.70
C LEU A 108 -17.24 13.44 2.30
N LYS A 109 -15.97 13.12 2.05
CA LYS A 109 -15.32 13.32 0.74
C LYS A 109 -15.45 12.07 -0.11
N ARG A 110 -15.80 12.23 -1.39
CA ARG A 110 -15.63 11.18 -2.39
C ARG A 110 -14.16 11.11 -2.78
N MET A 111 -13.47 10.07 -2.33
CA MET A 111 -12.07 9.89 -2.64
C MET A 111 -11.86 9.38 -4.07
N LEU A 112 -10.78 9.81 -4.70
CA LEU A 112 -10.34 9.39 -6.02
C LEU A 112 -9.07 8.56 -5.85
N ILE A 113 -9.15 7.28 -6.25
CA ILE A 113 -8.07 6.31 -6.01
C ILE A 113 -7.35 6.02 -7.31
N HIS A 114 -6.03 6.08 -7.22
CA HIS A 114 -5.10 5.79 -8.29
C HIS A 114 -4.08 4.76 -7.82
N ALA A 115 -3.57 3.93 -8.71
CA ALA A 115 -2.54 2.96 -8.36
C ALA A 115 -1.44 2.93 -9.44
N ILE A 116 -0.20 2.88 -8.96
CA ILE A 116 0.97 2.54 -9.77
C ILE A 116 1.48 1.21 -9.23
N ASP A 117 1.51 0.19 -10.06
CA ASP A 117 1.96 -1.15 -9.68
C ASP A 117 2.88 -1.78 -10.73
N ALA A 118 3.51 -2.88 -10.33
CA ALA A 118 4.30 -3.74 -11.18
C ALA A 118 4.04 -5.21 -10.79
N ASP A 119 2.79 -5.58 -10.55
CA ASP A 119 2.37 -6.89 -10.04
C ASP A 119 2.90 -8.03 -10.91
N ASP A 120 2.90 -7.87 -12.23
CA ASP A 120 3.45 -8.82 -13.21
C ASP A 120 4.93 -9.15 -12.98
N VAL A 121 5.74 -8.16 -12.57
CA VAL A 121 7.15 -8.35 -12.24
C VAL A 121 7.31 -8.84 -10.80
N MET A 122 6.61 -8.21 -9.86
CA MET A 122 6.74 -8.50 -8.43
C MET A 122 6.28 -9.92 -8.07
N GLN A 123 5.31 -10.48 -8.80
CA GLN A 123 4.89 -11.86 -8.63
C GLN A 123 6.01 -12.87 -8.91
N GLY A 124 6.90 -12.57 -9.86
CA GLY A 124 8.05 -13.41 -10.20
C GLY A 124 9.18 -13.37 -9.17
N LEU A 125 9.18 -12.39 -8.25
CA LEU A 125 10.23 -12.26 -7.25
C LEU A 125 9.96 -13.16 -6.05
N GLY A 126 10.95 -14.00 -5.73
CA GLY A 126 10.89 -14.88 -4.57
C GLY A 126 11.04 -14.13 -3.22
N PRO A 127 10.74 -14.81 -2.09
CA PRO A 127 10.83 -14.22 -0.75
C PRO A 127 12.21 -13.62 -0.43
N MET A 128 13.27 -14.25 -0.91
CA MET A 128 14.64 -13.82 -0.66
C MET A 128 15.03 -12.54 -1.39
N SER A 129 14.28 -12.13 -2.41
CA SER A 129 14.53 -10.87 -3.12
C SER A 129 14.42 -9.65 -2.21
N LYS A 130 13.60 -9.72 -1.16
CA LYS A 130 13.44 -8.66 -0.15
C LYS A 130 14.70 -8.41 0.68
N LEU A 131 15.61 -9.38 0.73
CA LEU A 131 16.90 -9.30 1.44
C LEU A 131 18.08 -9.11 0.48
N ASN A 132 17.81 -9.03 -0.82
CA ASN A 132 18.86 -8.84 -1.82
C ASN A 132 19.28 -7.38 -1.88
N ALA A 133 20.47 -7.08 -1.40
CA ALA A 133 21.10 -5.75 -1.42
C ALA A 133 22.07 -5.56 -2.60
N ASP A 134 22.07 -6.48 -3.58
CA ASP A 134 22.87 -6.36 -4.78
C ASP A 134 22.50 -5.09 -5.55
N TRP A 135 23.53 -4.31 -5.93
CA TRP A 135 23.32 -2.99 -6.53
C TRP A 135 22.63 -3.08 -7.90
N ASP A 136 23.02 -4.04 -8.73
CA ASP A 136 22.43 -4.20 -10.05
C ASP A 136 20.97 -4.62 -9.95
N PHE A 137 20.63 -5.45 -8.95
CA PHE A 137 19.24 -5.80 -8.66
C PHE A 137 18.42 -4.58 -8.19
N LEU A 138 18.98 -3.75 -7.32
CA LEU A 138 18.30 -2.53 -6.87
C LEU A 138 18.09 -1.54 -8.02
N MET A 139 19.08 -1.38 -8.90
CA MET A 139 18.95 -0.55 -10.10
C MET A 139 17.94 -1.10 -11.09
N HIS A 140 17.87 -2.42 -11.25
CA HIS A 140 16.84 -3.05 -12.06
C HIS A 140 15.42 -2.74 -11.54
N LEU A 141 15.20 -2.85 -10.23
CA LEU A 141 13.90 -2.48 -9.62
C LEU A 141 13.61 -0.98 -9.75
N HIS A 142 14.62 -0.13 -9.60
CA HIS A 142 14.50 1.31 -9.82
C HIS A 142 14.01 1.61 -11.24
N ASP A 143 14.61 0.98 -12.26
CA ASP A 143 14.26 1.23 -13.66
C ASP A 143 12.84 0.75 -13.98
N ILE A 144 12.42 -0.40 -13.42
CA ILE A 144 11.04 -0.86 -13.50
C ILE A 144 10.10 0.17 -12.89
N GLY A 145 10.40 0.65 -11.67
CA GLY A 145 9.57 1.64 -10.98
C GLY A 145 9.42 2.94 -11.80
N ARG A 146 10.51 3.43 -12.38
CA ARG A 146 10.48 4.61 -13.26
C ARG A 146 9.63 4.39 -14.50
N GLU A 147 9.81 3.26 -15.17
CA GLU A 147 9.03 2.93 -16.37
C GLU A 147 7.53 2.87 -16.05
N ARG A 148 7.14 2.24 -14.94
CA ARG A 148 5.75 2.15 -14.50
C ARG A 148 5.16 3.53 -14.19
N ALA A 149 5.91 4.36 -13.46
CA ALA A 149 5.51 5.72 -13.13
C ALA A 149 5.37 6.57 -14.40
N ASP A 150 6.33 6.54 -15.32
CA ASP A 150 6.28 7.28 -16.58
C ASP A 150 5.08 6.86 -17.44
N ARG A 151 4.82 5.57 -17.54
CA ARG A 151 3.66 5.04 -18.27
C ARG A 151 2.36 5.52 -17.66
N TRP A 152 2.26 5.42 -16.33
CA TRP A 152 1.08 5.85 -15.60
C TRP A 152 0.83 7.34 -15.75
N LEU A 153 1.86 8.18 -15.60
CA LEU A 153 1.77 9.63 -15.75
C LEU A 153 1.29 10.04 -17.16
N LYS A 154 1.84 9.42 -18.20
CA LYS A 154 1.42 9.70 -19.59
C LYS A 154 -0.06 9.41 -19.82
N SER A 155 -0.59 8.38 -19.20
CA SER A 155 -1.97 7.93 -19.43
C SER A 155 -2.99 8.54 -18.47
N ASN A 156 -2.59 8.88 -17.25
CA ASN A 156 -3.54 9.14 -16.16
C ASN A 156 -3.37 10.50 -15.48
N LEU A 157 -2.31 11.28 -15.79
CA LEU A 157 -2.10 12.56 -15.12
C LEU A 157 -3.31 13.49 -15.23
N GLY A 158 -3.98 13.49 -16.39
CA GLY A 158 -5.17 14.30 -16.64
C GLY A 158 -6.42 13.88 -15.85
N MET A 159 -6.40 12.71 -15.21
CA MET A 159 -7.53 12.21 -14.41
C MET A 159 -7.49 12.68 -12.96
N LEU A 160 -6.35 13.24 -12.52
CA LEU A 160 -6.22 13.77 -11.14
C LEU A 160 -7.24 14.89 -10.91
N GLY A 161 -7.93 14.81 -9.78
CA GLY A 161 -9.00 15.73 -9.41
C GLY A 161 -10.33 15.50 -10.14
N ILE A 162 -10.39 14.60 -11.11
CA ILE A 162 -11.57 14.33 -11.95
C ILE A 162 -12.20 12.99 -11.59
N GLU A 163 -11.46 11.88 -11.79
CA GLU A 163 -11.98 10.54 -11.54
C GLU A 163 -10.88 9.56 -11.13
N SER A 164 -11.26 8.46 -10.48
CA SER A 164 -10.34 7.38 -10.11
C SER A 164 -9.83 6.67 -11.38
N THR A 165 -8.53 6.34 -11.38
CA THR A 165 -7.93 5.50 -12.44
C THR A 165 -7.96 4.01 -12.11
N VAL A 166 -8.52 3.66 -10.95
CA VAL A 166 -8.67 2.28 -10.46
C VAL A 166 -10.13 2.01 -10.16
N ASP A 167 -10.65 0.92 -10.67
CA ASP A 167 -11.88 0.32 -10.16
C ASP A 167 -11.54 -0.41 -8.85
N ILE A 168 -11.94 0.22 -7.73
CA ILE A 168 -11.69 -0.33 -6.39
C ILE A 168 -12.32 -1.71 -6.22
N ARG A 169 -13.50 -1.93 -6.81
CA ARG A 169 -14.21 -3.20 -6.67
C ARG A 169 -13.51 -4.32 -7.41
N ALA A 170 -13.11 -4.05 -8.64
CA ALA A 170 -12.43 -5.04 -9.47
C ALA A 170 -11.03 -5.38 -8.94
N LYS A 171 -10.31 -4.40 -8.36
CA LYS A 171 -8.92 -4.60 -7.92
C LYS A 171 -8.79 -5.07 -6.47
N TYR A 172 -9.70 -4.68 -5.56
CA TYR A 172 -9.49 -4.86 -4.11
C TYR A 172 -10.67 -5.55 -3.40
N LEU A 173 -11.79 -5.84 -4.05
CA LEU A 173 -12.97 -6.45 -3.42
C LEU A 173 -13.43 -7.71 -4.13
#